data_9187a471f829d27b4ba15b4b6fbe9c2f
#
_entry.id   9187a471f829d27b4ba15b4b6fbe9c2f
#
_cell.length_a   1.000
_cell.length_b   1.000
_cell.length_c   1.000
_cell.angle_alpha   90.00
_cell.angle_beta   90.00
_cell.angle_gamma   90.00
#
_symmetry.space_group_name_H-M   'P 1'
#
loop_
_entity.id
_entity.type
_entity.pdbx_description
1 polymer ?
#
loop_
_entity_poly.entity_id
_entity_poly.type
_entity_poly.pdbx_seq_one_letter_code
_entity_poly.pdbx_strand_id
1 'polypeptide(L)'
;MSKTISAGRTPKIVIESIGGDLSLVGWEGDDILLKADEDEMRASQDGDNVTVSCSDDLSIRVPKAASIFIGHIGGDASVRSLTGDIELKEIGGDLSLRDVNSVAIETVHADFSLRGAKGHLFIKSANSDVSIREVDGNVTLETVADDLALRDVRGNVSAKVAEDV
;
A
#
# COMPACT_ATOMS: atom_id res chain seq x y z
N MET A 1 -15.71 -8.78 -13.57
CA MET A 1 -14.86 -8.54 -14.76
C MET A 1 -13.39 -8.76 -14.40
N SER A 2 -12.65 -9.35 -15.29
CA SER A 2 -11.20 -9.49 -15.11
C SER A 2 -10.46 -9.02 -16.35
N LYS A 3 -9.30 -8.40 -16.15
CA LYS A 3 -8.50 -7.85 -17.23
C LYS A 3 -7.03 -8.18 -16.98
N THR A 4 -6.32 -8.55 -18.02
CA THR A 4 -4.89 -8.84 -17.96
C THR A 4 -4.11 -7.80 -18.75
N ILE A 5 -3.06 -7.23 -18.15
CA ILE A 5 -2.20 -6.23 -18.76
C ILE A 5 -0.76 -6.71 -18.70
N SER A 6 -0.06 -6.64 -19.82
CA SER A 6 1.37 -6.95 -19.88
C SER A 6 2.16 -5.64 -19.90
N ALA A 7 2.92 -5.38 -18.84
CA ALA A 7 3.71 -4.15 -18.71
C ALA A 7 5.15 -4.42 -18.26
N GLY A 8 5.64 -5.65 -18.47
CA GLY A 8 6.97 -6.05 -18.09
C GLY A 8 7.09 -6.46 -16.62
N ARG A 9 8.33 -6.69 -16.17
CA ARG A 9 8.61 -7.16 -14.81
C ARG A 9 8.61 -6.06 -13.77
N THR A 10 8.87 -4.82 -14.19
CA THR A 10 8.97 -3.68 -13.28
C THR A 10 8.02 -2.57 -13.71
N PRO A 11 6.72 -2.84 -13.81
CA PRO A 11 5.77 -1.81 -14.20
C PRO A 11 5.61 -0.77 -13.11
N LYS A 12 5.20 0.42 -13.51
CA LYS A 12 4.82 1.47 -12.60
C LYS A 12 3.30 1.54 -12.56
N ILE A 13 2.74 1.25 -11.42
CA ILE A 13 1.30 1.16 -11.28
C ILE A 13 0.79 2.32 -10.45
N VAL A 14 -0.11 3.10 -11.04
CA VAL A 14 -0.75 4.23 -10.38
C VAL A 14 -2.22 3.88 -10.18
N ILE A 15 -2.63 3.81 -8.93
CA ILE A 15 -4.03 3.63 -8.57
C ILE A 15 -4.54 5.00 -8.13
N GLU A 16 -5.32 5.65 -8.97
CA GLU A 16 -5.78 7.01 -8.71
C GLU A 16 -6.82 7.05 -7.59
N SER A 17 -7.81 6.16 -7.67
CA SER A 17 -8.92 6.19 -6.74
C SER A 17 -9.63 4.84 -6.69
N ILE A 18 -9.91 4.39 -5.49
CA ILE A 18 -10.72 3.20 -5.23
C ILE A 18 -11.83 3.61 -4.26
N GLY A 19 -13.08 3.43 -4.68
CA GLY A 19 -14.22 3.77 -3.84
C GLY A 19 -14.49 2.77 -2.72
N GLY A 20 -14.15 1.51 -2.94
CA GLY A 20 -14.30 0.44 -1.97
C GLY A 20 -12.97 -0.04 -1.42
N ASP A 21 -12.83 -1.36 -1.28
CA ASP A 21 -11.64 -1.99 -0.72
C ASP A 21 -10.63 -2.35 -1.82
N LEU A 22 -9.35 -2.30 -1.48
CA LEU A 22 -8.27 -2.71 -2.37
C LEU A 22 -7.56 -3.94 -1.82
N SER A 23 -7.39 -4.95 -2.67
CA SER A 23 -6.52 -6.07 -2.40
C SER A 23 -5.45 -6.15 -3.48
N LEU A 24 -4.18 -5.95 -3.08
CA LEU A 24 -3.05 -5.94 -4.01
C LEU A 24 -2.02 -6.96 -3.57
N VAL A 25 -1.63 -7.84 -4.50
CA VAL A 25 -0.68 -8.92 -4.22
C VAL A 25 0.39 -8.97 -5.31
N GLY A 26 1.66 -9.06 -4.90
CA GLY A 26 2.75 -9.33 -5.81
C GLY A 26 2.84 -10.83 -6.12
N TRP A 27 3.19 -11.16 -7.36
CA TRP A 27 3.40 -12.55 -7.77
C TRP A 27 4.61 -12.68 -8.68
N GLU A 28 4.99 -13.89 -9.00
CA GLU A 28 6.21 -14.14 -9.77
C GLU A 28 6.02 -14.02 -11.29
N GLY A 29 4.80 -13.76 -11.75
CA GLY A 29 4.53 -13.56 -13.17
C GLY A 29 4.87 -12.15 -13.63
N ASP A 30 4.75 -11.94 -14.93
CA ASP A 30 5.06 -10.65 -15.57
C ASP A 30 3.80 -9.86 -15.92
N ASP A 31 2.62 -10.43 -15.72
CA ASP A 31 1.36 -9.81 -16.09
C ASP A 31 0.66 -9.21 -14.88
N ILE A 32 -0.17 -8.20 -15.15
CA ILE A 32 -1.04 -7.57 -14.17
C ILE A 32 -2.44 -8.11 -14.38
N LEU A 33 -3.03 -8.64 -13.30
CA LEU A 33 -4.40 -9.16 -13.31
C LEU A 33 -5.30 -8.25 -12.48
N LEU A 34 -6.34 -7.73 -13.10
CA LEU A 34 -7.31 -6.83 -12.46
C LEU A 34 -8.65 -7.54 -12.37
N LYS A 35 -9.25 -7.53 -11.19
CA LYS A 35 -10.60 -8.07 -10.97
C LYS A 35 -11.46 -7.03 -10.24
N ALA A 36 -12.57 -6.68 -10.86
CA ALA A 36 -13.54 -5.75 -10.30
C ALA A 36 -14.90 -6.03 -10.91
N ASP A 37 -15.93 -5.41 -10.38
CA ASP A 37 -17.25 -5.46 -11.00
C ASP A 37 -17.24 -4.71 -12.32
N GLU A 38 -18.05 -5.17 -13.27
CA GLU A 38 -18.16 -4.52 -14.58
C GLU A 38 -18.58 -3.06 -14.43
N ASP A 39 -18.09 -2.24 -15.33
CA ASP A 39 -18.38 -0.81 -15.44
C ASP A 39 -17.82 0.03 -14.28
N GLU A 40 -17.23 -0.59 -13.26
CA GLU A 40 -16.71 0.14 -12.11
C GLU A 40 -15.22 0.42 -12.20
N MET A 41 -14.50 -0.24 -13.12
CA MET A 41 -13.05 -0.15 -13.24
C MET A 41 -12.63 0.51 -14.54
N ARG A 42 -11.65 1.40 -14.46
CA ARG A 42 -10.99 2.00 -15.62
C ARG A 42 -9.49 1.75 -15.51
N ALA A 43 -8.91 1.27 -16.58
CA ALA A 43 -7.47 1.00 -16.63
C ALA A 43 -6.91 1.50 -17.95
N SER A 44 -5.77 2.18 -17.89
CA SER A 44 -5.05 2.64 -19.08
C SER A 44 -3.58 2.28 -18.95
N GLN A 45 -2.91 2.11 -20.08
CA GLN A 45 -1.50 1.72 -20.12
C GLN A 45 -0.76 2.61 -21.10
N ASP A 46 0.42 3.09 -20.68
CA ASP A 46 1.34 3.83 -21.52
C ASP A 46 2.74 3.26 -21.27
N GLY A 47 3.18 2.34 -22.14
CA GLY A 47 4.44 1.63 -21.93
C GLY A 47 4.41 0.79 -20.66
N ASP A 48 5.34 1.07 -19.75
CA ASP A 48 5.43 0.41 -18.44
C ASP A 48 4.52 1.03 -17.38
N ASN A 49 3.87 2.15 -17.71
CA ASN A 49 2.99 2.85 -16.77
C ASN A 49 1.56 2.37 -16.93
N VAL A 50 0.95 1.96 -15.83
CA VAL A 50 -0.44 1.50 -15.79
C VAL A 50 -1.20 2.35 -14.78
N THR A 51 -2.31 2.94 -15.22
CA THR A 51 -3.15 3.76 -14.36
C THR A 51 -4.51 3.09 -14.20
N VAL A 52 -4.94 2.94 -12.94
CA VAL A 52 -6.19 2.23 -12.61
C VAL A 52 -7.04 3.09 -11.69
N SER A 53 -8.34 3.08 -11.91
CA SER A 53 -9.31 3.62 -10.97
C SER A 53 -10.53 2.70 -10.92
N CYS A 54 -11.18 2.65 -9.78
CA CYS A 54 -12.35 1.79 -9.57
C CYS A 54 -13.28 2.47 -8.56
N SER A 55 -14.56 2.49 -8.84
CA SER A 55 -15.54 3.10 -7.93
C SER A 55 -16.02 2.14 -6.85
N ASP A 56 -15.68 0.88 -6.94
CA ASP A 56 -16.04 -0.16 -5.97
C ASP A 56 -14.77 -0.93 -5.58
N ASP A 57 -14.90 -2.18 -5.18
CA ASP A 57 -13.78 -3.01 -4.76
C ASP A 57 -12.88 -3.40 -5.94
N LEU A 58 -11.58 -3.44 -5.70
CA LEU A 58 -10.60 -3.86 -6.71
C LEU A 58 -9.65 -4.90 -6.13
N SER A 59 -9.48 -6.00 -6.85
CA SER A 59 -8.45 -6.98 -6.58
C SER A 59 -7.43 -6.96 -7.71
N ILE A 60 -6.17 -6.75 -7.38
CA ILE A 60 -5.12 -6.61 -8.38
C ILE A 60 -3.91 -7.48 -8.02
N ARG A 61 -3.38 -8.18 -9.02
CA ARG A 61 -2.16 -8.97 -8.89
C ARG A 61 -1.11 -8.38 -9.84
N VAL A 62 0.06 -8.09 -9.31
CA VAL A 62 1.11 -7.39 -10.04
C VAL A 62 2.43 -8.16 -9.93
N PRO A 63 3.39 -7.94 -10.86
CA PRO A 63 4.74 -8.47 -10.66
C PRO A 63 5.36 -7.95 -9.36
N LYS A 64 6.12 -8.79 -8.67
CA LYS A 64 6.69 -8.42 -7.35
C LYS A 64 7.52 -7.16 -7.37
N ALA A 65 8.23 -6.92 -8.45
CA ALA A 65 9.14 -5.77 -8.57
C ALA A 65 8.43 -4.50 -9.05
N ALA A 66 7.12 -4.49 -9.14
CA ALA A 66 6.36 -3.31 -9.55
C ALA A 66 6.48 -2.17 -8.53
N SER A 67 6.52 -0.95 -9.03
CA SER A 67 6.43 0.24 -8.20
C SER A 67 4.97 0.65 -8.10
N ILE A 68 4.50 0.93 -6.89
CA ILE A 68 3.07 1.17 -6.63
C ILE A 68 2.89 2.59 -6.10
N PHE A 69 1.96 3.31 -6.71
CA PHE A 69 1.50 4.60 -6.20
C PHE A 69 -0.02 4.54 -6.06
N ILE A 70 -0.51 4.84 -4.86
CA ILE A 70 -1.94 4.82 -4.57
C ILE A 70 -2.37 6.20 -4.10
N GLY A 71 -3.30 6.81 -4.82
CA GLY A 71 -3.80 8.14 -4.50
C GLY A 71 -4.84 8.15 -3.39
N HIS A 72 -5.97 7.48 -3.60
CA HIS A 72 -7.07 7.50 -2.64
C HIS A 72 -7.79 6.16 -2.58
N ILE A 73 -8.02 5.67 -1.36
CA ILE A 73 -8.84 4.49 -1.13
C ILE A 73 -9.90 4.83 -0.09
N GLY A 74 -11.18 4.65 -0.48
CA GLY A 74 -12.29 4.96 0.40
C GLY A 74 -12.51 3.94 1.50
N GLY A 75 -12.22 2.67 1.24
CA GLY A 75 -12.36 1.57 2.20
C GLY A 75 -11.03 1.09 2.74
N ASP A 76 -10.93 -0.21 2.98
CA ASP A 76 -9.73 -0.84 3.50
C ASP A 76 -8.76 -1.22 2.39
N ALA A 77 -7.47 -1.23 2.70
CA ALA A 77 -6.44 -1.64 1.74
C ALA A 77 -5.58 -2.74 2.32
N SER A 78 -5.31 -3.75 1.52
CA SER A 78 -4.41 -4.84 1.86
C SER A 78 -3.38 -5.00 0.74
N VAL A 79 -2.10 -4.89 1.08
CA VAL A 79 -1.00 -4.97 0.12
C VAL A 79 0.04 -5.95 0.64
N ARG A 80 0.47 -6.88 -0.20
CA ARG A 80 1.45 -7.89 0.23
C ARG A 80 2.34 -8.38 -0.89
N SER A 81 3.49 -8.91 -0.51
CA SER A 81 4.45 -9.61 -1.39
C SER A 81 5.01 -8.72 -2.50
N LEU A 82 5.52 -7.54 -2.15
CA LEU A 82 6.13 -6.62 -3.10
C LEU A 82 7.59 -6.35 -2.75
N THR A 83 8.45 -6.32 -3.76
CA THR A 83 9.87 -5.95 -3.61
C THR A 83 10.16 -4.55 -4.13
N GLY A 84 9.22 -3.93 -4.85
CA GLY A 84 9.36 -2.55 -5.29
C GLY A 84 8.90 -1.56 -4.22
N ASP A 85 9.01 -0.28 -4.52
CA ASP A 85 8.62 0.77 -3.59
C ASP A 85 7.11 1.02 -3.64
N ILE A 86 6.55 1.39 -2.49
CA ILE A 86 5.13 1.66 -2.35
C ILE A 86 4.93 3.07 -1.80
N GLU A 87 4.08 3.83 -2.46
CA GLU A 87 3.72 5.17 -2.03
C GLU A 87 2.20 5.26 -1.93
N LEU A 88 1.70 5.65 -0.76
CA LEU A 88 0.28 5.72 -0.45
C LEU A 88 -0.06 7.12 0.02
N LYS A 89 -1.05 7.73 -0.60
CA LYS A 89 -1.40 9.11 -0.27
C LYS A 89 -2.50 9.19 0.79
N GLU A 90 -3.65 8.56 0.56
CA GLU A 90 -4.77 8.64 1.51
C GLU A 90 -5.56 7.34 1.55
N ILE A 91 -5.69 6.77 2.75
CA ILE A 91 -6.46 5.56 2.99
C ILE A 91 -7.57 5.88 3.99
N GLY A 92 -8.81 5.73 3.55
CA GLY A 92 -9.98 6.05 4.38
C GLY A 92 -10.28 5.04 5.47
N GLY A 93 -9.98 3.77 5.23
CA GLY A 93 -10.19 2.69 6.19
C GLY A 93 -8.88 2.15 6.75
N ASP A 94 -8.89 0.88 7.12
CA ASP A 94 -7.71 0.20 7.66
C ASP A 94 -6.71 -0.13 6.56
N LEU A 95 -5.42 -0.01 6.86
CA LEU A 95 -4.35 -0.37 5.94
C LEU A 95 -3.54 -1.52 6.53
N SER A 96 -3.39 -2.59 5.76
CA SER A 96 -2.59 -3.74 6.14
C SER A 96 -1.52 -3.98 5.09
N LEU A 97 -0.26 -3.99 5.51
CA LEU A 97 0.90 -4.26 4.65
C LEU A 97 1.65 -5.47 5.15
N ARG A 98 2.06 -6.34 4.23
CA ARG A 98 2.77 -7.57 4.57
C ARG A 98 3.81 -7.91 3.52
N ASP A 99 5.02 -8.25 3.98
CA ASP A 99 6.15 -8.65 3.11
C ASP A 99 6.41 -7.62 2.00
N VAL A 100 6.68 -6.40 2.40
CA VAL A 100 6.93 -5.28 1.50
C VAL A 100 8.37 -4.78 1.64
N ASN A 101 8.78 -3.83 0.81
CA ASN A 101 10.08 -3.20 0.88
C ASN A 101 9.95 -1.81 1.51
N SER A 102 10.29 -0.75 0.80
CA SER A 102 10.14 0.61 1.31
C SER A 102 8.73 1.13 1.10
N VAL A 103 8.18 1.81 2.11
CA VAL A 103 6.81 2.30 2.09
C VAL A 103 6.78 3.75 2.57
N ALA A 104 6.10 4.61 1.81
CA ALA A 104 5.83 5.99 2.20
C ALA A 104 4.32 6.22 2.21
N ILE A 105 3.79 6.70 3.33
CA ILE A 105 2.35 6.89 3.52
C ILE A 105 2.10 8.32 4.01
N GLU A 106 1.18 9.05 3.36
CA GLU A 106 0.81 10.38 3.83
C GLU A 106 -0.23 10.31 4.95
N THR A 107 -1.38 9.69 4.71
CA THR A 107 -2.45 9.66 5.71
C THR A 107 -3.20 8.34 5.72
N VAL A 108 -3.39 7.79 6.93
CA VAL A 108 -4.27 6.65 7.19
C VAL A 108 -5.32 7.11 8.20
N HIS A 109 -6.59 7.01 7.86
CA HIS A 109 -7.67 7.48 8.72
C HIS A 109 -8.11 6.49 9.78
N ALA A 110 -7.87 5.21 9.56
CA ALA A 110 -8.18 4.15 10.52
C ALA A 110 -6.90 3.44 10.95
N ASP A 111 -6.99 2.17 11.34
CA ASP A 111 -5.84 1.46 11.89
C ASP A 111 -4.83 1.09 10.80
N PHE A 112 -3.55 1.13 11.15
CA PHE A 112 -2.46 0.71 10.28
C PHE A 112 -1.76 -0.49 10.89
N SER A 113 -1.55 -1.52 10.07
CA SER A 113 -0.83 -2.72 10.46
C SER A 113 0.22 -3.07 9.41
N LEU A 114 1.46 -3.25 9.82
CA LEU A 114 2.53 -3.67 8.93
C LEU A 114 3.29 -4.83 9.54
N ARG A 115 3.54 -5.85 8.72
CA ARG A 115 4.36 -6.99 9.11
C ARG A 115 5.32 -7.35 7.99
N GLY A 116 6.61 -7.18 8.26
CA GLY A 116 7.65 -7.50 7.31
C GLY A 116 7.91 -6.40 6.29
N ALA A 117 8.85 -5.52 6.56
CA ALA A 117 9.35 -4.54 5.61
C ALA A 117 10.86 -4.61 5.58
N LYS A 118 11.44 -4.74 4.38
CA LYS A 118 12.90 -4.82 4.23
C LYS A 118 13.57 -3.46 4.15
N GLY A 119 12.83 -2.47 3.67
CA GLY A 119 13.33 -1.10 3.55
C GLY A 119 12.84 -0.19 4.66
N HIS A 120 12.72 1.07 4.35
CA HIS A 120 12.29 2.10 5.31
C HIS A 120 10.78 2.28 5.27
N LEU A 121 10.22 2.68 6.42
CA LEU A 121 8.82 3.02 6.55
C LEU A 121 8.69 4.49 6.95
N PHE A 122 7.91 5.23 6.19
CA PHE A 122 7.59 6.63 6.51
C PHE A 122 6.07 6.81 6.54
N ILE A 123 5.56 7.37 7.64
CA ILE A 123 4.15 7.73 7.75
C ILE A 123 4.05 9.16 8.23
N LYS A 124 3.37 9.99 7.47
CA LYS A 124 3.18 11.39 7.82
C LYS A 124 2.09 11.54 8.89
N SER A 125 0.95 10.92 8.70
CA SER A 125 -0.16 11.03 9.64
C SER A 125 -0.95 9.73 9.74
N ALA A 126 -1.12 9.24 10.96
CA ALA A 126 -1.97 8.10 11.26
C ALA A 126 -2.99 8.53 12.32
N ASN A 127 -4.27 8.42 12.02
CA ASN A 127 -5.33 8.97 12.87
C ASN A 127 -5.90 7.96 13.87
N SER A 128 -5.39 6.74 13.87
CA SER A 128 -5.81 5.69 14.81
C SER A 128 -4.60 4.86 15.24
N ASP A 129 -4.80 3.61 15.61
CA ASP A 129 -3.74 2.75 16.13
C ASP A 129 -2.76 2.32 15.03
N VAL A 130 -1.48 2.22 15.37
CA VAL A 130 -0.42 1.77 14.48
C VAL A 130 0.27 0.56 15.11
N SER A 131 0.34 -0.54 14.36
CA SER A 131 1.05 -1.75 14.77
C SER A 131 2.06 -2.11 13.70
N ILE A 132 3.34 -2.15 14.06
CA ILE A 132 4.44 -2.39 13.13
C ILE A 132 5.32 -3.52 13.67
N ARG A 133 5.59 -4.52 12.81
CA ARG A 133 6.42 -5.67 13.15
C ARG A 133 7.44 -5.98 12.07
N GLU A 134 8.61 -6.43 12.48
CA GLU A 134 9.64 -6.99 11.58
C GLU A 134 10.06 -6.02 10.47
N VAL A 135 10.62 -4.88 10.86
CA VAL A 135 11.14 -3.90 9.92
C VAL A 135 12.67 -3.90 9.97
N ASP A 136 13.32 -4.09 8.83
CA ASP A 136 14.79 -4.12 8.73
C ASP A 136 15.39 -2.71 8.61
N GLY A 137 14.65 -1.76 8.05
CA GLY A 137 15.11 -0.39 7.88
C GLY A 137 14.64 0.55 8.99
N ASN A 138 14.65 1.83 8.71
CA ASN A 138 14.24 2.86 9.66
C ASN A 138 12.73 3.08 9.61
N VAL A 139 12.16 3.48 10.75
CA VAL A 139 10.74 3.83 10.86
C VAL A 139 10.62 5.29 11.27
N THR A 140 9.90 6.08 10.48
CA THR A 140 9.63 7.48 10.77
C THR A 140 8.14 7.72 10.77
N LEU A 141 7.61 8.19 11.88
CA LEU A 141 6.20 8.49 12.06
C LEU A 141 6.09 9.95 12.52
N GLU A 142 5.59 10.83 11.66
CA GLU A 142 5.49 12.24 12.02
C GLU A 142 4.38 12.49 13.03
N THR A 143 3.22 11.84 12.85
CA THR A 143 2.09 12.01 13.77
C THR A 143 1.30 10.72 13.88
N VAL A 144 1.12 10.24 15.11
CA VAL A 144 0.20 9.15 15.42
C VAL A 144 -0.77 9.66 16.47
N ALA A 145 -2.06 9.64 16.15
CA ALA A 145 -3.07 10.23 17.02
C ALA A 145 -3.46 9.34 18.20
N ASP A 146 -3.25 8.05 18.07
CA ASP A 146 -3.66 7.06 19.07
C ASP A 146 -2.47 6.18 19.45
N ASP A 147 -2.66 4.90 19.69
CA ASP A 147 -1.61 4.01 20.21
C ASP A 147 -0.61 3.59 19.12
N LEU A 148 0.65 3.46 19.52
CA LEU A 148 1.71 2.96 18.65
C LEU A 148 2.37 1.73 19.27
N ALA A 149 2.36 0.61 18.55
CA ALA A 149 3.05 -0.61 18.92
C ALA A 149 4.12 -0.95 17.89
N LEU A 150 5.37 -1.05 18.32
CA LEU A 150 6.51 -1.40 17.49
C LEU A 150 7.18 -2.67 18.00
N ARG A 151 7.50 -3.59 17.09
CA ARG A 151 8.14 -4.85 17.46
C ARG A 151 9.14 -5.28 16.38
N ASP A 152 10.32 -5.70 16.84
CA ASP A 152 11.37 -6.23 15.96
C ASP A 152 11.78 -5.25 14.84
N VAL A 153 12.04 -4.00 15.21
CA VAL A 153 12.56 -2.99 14.30
C VAL A 153 14.07 -2.93 14.45
N ARG A 154 14.80 -3.17 13.38
CA ARG A 154 16.27 -3.21 13.41
C ARG A 154 16.92 -1.84 13.22
N GLY A 155 16.25 -0.95 12.50
CA GLY A 155 16.76 0.39 12.27
C GLY A 155 16.37 1.37 13.35
N ASN A 156 16.52 2.65 13.06
CA ASN A 156 16.16 3.72 13.98
C ASN A 156 14.67 4.03 13.89
N VAL A 157 14.09 4.41 15.03
CA VAL A 157 12.69 4.78 15.10
C VAL A 157 12.57 6.24 15.52
N SER A 158 11.81 7.02 14.75
CA SER A 158 11.46 8.39 15.10
C SER A 158 9.93 8.49 15.04
N ALA A 159 9.30 8.84 16.15
CA ALA A 159 7.85 8.90 16.21
C ALA A 159 7.38 10.02 17.13
N LYS A 160 6.26 10.65 16.72
CA LYS A 160 5.51 11.58 17.57
C LYS A 160 4.12 10.99 17.77
N VAL A 161 3.81 10.64 19.01
CA VAL A 161 2.55 9.99 19.36
C VAL A 161 1.78 10.91 20.30
N ALA A 162 0.51 11.16 19.97
CA ALA A 162 -0.34 12.02 20.78
C ALA A 162 -0.85 11.33 22.05
N GLU A 163 -0.95 10.01 22.02
CA GLU A 163 -1.41 9.19 23.15
C GLU A 163 -0.27 8.32 23.68
N ASP A 164 -0.49 7.02 23.83
CA ASP A 164 0.47 6.10 24.44
C ASP A 164 1.32 5.37 23.39
N VAL A 165 2.54 5.03 23.79
CA VAL A 165 3.45 4.25 22.96
C VAL A 165 3.55 2.82 23.50
#